data_b5cf0e58cf883382187c41cb497fbbc5
#
_entry.id   b5cf0e58cf883382187c41cb497fbbc5
#
_cell.length_a   1.000
_cell.length_b   1.000
_cell.length_c   1.000
_cell.angle_alpha   90.00
_cell.angle_beta   90.00
_cell.angle_gamma   90.00
#
_symmetry.space_group_name_H-M   'P 1'
#
loop_
_entity.id
_entity.type
_entity.pdbx_description
1 polymer ?
#
loop_
_entity_poly.entity_id
_entity_poly.type
_entity_poly.pdbx_seq_one_letter_code
_entity_poly.pdbx_strand_id
1 'polypeptide(L)'
;MGGEDDCNAFQCRGVEMPALTVNARAKVNWHLAVGERRSDGYHPIASVFQRVSMHDVVTVSMQGYQSRTTITGLEDYVQAGHSTVDKAVSLWRKATLSKADVLVSIKKNIPVQSGLGGGSSDAAAVLLALNSLADVKLPFETLCRLGLEVGCDVPFFMYDCDAACVFGIGEKVIPIDARHDLKGFVLIPYDEKVSTATAYNALDRRKSVPALDLEDSLVNEYAKPCGQWRFRNDFELVNKRPNLGLEEGERLLLTGSGSCWILLSDREAIDCNGFSAVPVTF
;
A
#
# COMPACT_ATOMS: atom_id res chain seq x y z
N MET A 1 15.53 7.93 66.93
CA MET A 1 16.32 6.81 66.42
C MET A 1 15.36 5.99 65.57
N GLY A 2 15.09 6.22 64.36
CA GLY A 2 15.97 6.21 63.21
C GLY A 2 15.80 4.82 62.55
N GLY A 3 14.69 4.54 61.89
CA GLY A 3 14.51 3.37 61.03
C GLY A 3 14.36 3.89 59.60
N GLU A 4 15.43 3.79 58.83
CA GLU A 4 15.42 4.08 57.38
C GLU A 4 14.73 2.93 56.66
N ASP A 5 13.57 3.24 56.06
CA ASP A 5 12.89 2.33 55.15
C ASP A 5 13.66 2.29 53.83
N ASP A 6 14.41 1.20 53.66
CA ASP A 6 15.00 0.80 52.38
C ASP A 6 13.92 0.51 51.38
N CYS A 7 13.53 1.51 50.59
CA CYS A 7 12.73 1.36 49.41
C CYS A 7 13.61 0.73 48.32
N ASN A 8 13.65 -0.60 48.29
CA ASN A 8 14.38 -1.40 47.32
C ASN A 8 13.72 -1.22 45.97
N ALA A 9 14.33 -0.34 45.16
CA ALA A 9 13.95 -0.09 43.78
C ALA A 9 14.03 -1.43 43.01
N PHE A 10 12.86 -1.99 42.68
CA PHE A 10 12.74 -3.02 41.67
C PHE A 10 13.28 -2.45 40.35
N GLN A 11 14.54 -2.67 40.07
CA GLN A 11 15.10 -2.59 38.73
C GLN A 11 14.37 -3.64 37.87
N CYS A 12 13.38 -3.20 37.12
CA CYS A 12 12.83 -3.97 35.98
C CYS A 12 14.02 -4.22 35.05
N ARG A 13 14.58 -5.42 35.10
CA ARG A 13 15.48 -5.92 34.04
C ARG A 13 14.73 -5.74 32.73
N GLY A 14 15.31 -4.95 31.81
CA GLY A 14 14.73 -4.74 30.48
C GLY A 14 14.63 -6.09 29.76
N VAL A 15 13.46 -6.67 29.78
CA VAL A 15 13.11 -7.74 28.86
C VAL A 15 12.98 -7.02 27.51
N GLU A 16 13.95 -7.25 26.61
CA GLU A 16 13.80 -6.82 25.22
C GLU A 16 12.50 -7.44 24.69
N MET A 17 11.54 -6.57 24.40
CA MET A 17 10.25 -7.02 23.88
C MET A 17 10.43 -7.46 22.43
N PRO A 18 9.83 -8.59 22.03
CA PRO A 18 9.88 -8.99 20.64
C PRO A 18 9.20 -7.91 19.78
N ALA A 19 9.99 -7.29 18.93
CA ALA A 19 9.55 -6.28 17.98
C ALA A 19 9.96 -6.72 16.57
N LEU A 20 9.10 -6.45 15.60
CA LEU A 20 9.37 -6.67 14.18
C LEU A 20 9.36 -5.33 13.45
N THR A 21 10.41 -5.09 12.67
CA THR A 21 10.49 -3.94 11.77
C THR A 21 10.40 -4.43 10.33
N VAL A 22 9.50 -3.83 9.57
CA VAL A 22 9.17 -4.19 8.20
C VAL A 22 9.26 -2.95 7.31
N ASN A 23 9.87 -3.08 6.14
CA ASN A 23 9.80 -2.09 5.07
C ASN A 23 8.50 -2.29 4.30
N ALA A 24 7.49 -1.47 4.59
CA ALA A 24 6.18 -1.48 3.94
C ALA A 24 6.30 -0.78 2.58
N ARG A 25 6.65 -1.54 1.52
CA ARG A 25 6.94 -1.03 0.18
C ARG A 25 5.68 -0.48 -0.50
N ALA A 26 5.81 0.61 -1.25
CA ALA A 26 4.76 1.12 -2.13
C ALA A 26 4.51 0.17 -3.31
N LYS A 27 3.38 0.38 -4.01
CA LYS A 27 3.08 -0.29 -5.29
C LYS A 27 2.80 0.74 -6.37
N VAL A 28 2.96 0.31 -7.59
CA VAL A 28 2.45 0.99 -8.77
C VAL A 28 1.47 0.09 -9.51
N ASN A 29 0.63 0.70 -10.35
CA ASN A 29 -0.21 -0.01 -11.30
C ASN A 29 0.40 0.20 -12.70
N TRP A 30 0.87 -0.87 -13.32
CA TRP A 30 1.23 -0.82 -14.75
C TRP A 30 -0.02 -0.80 -15.62
N HIS A 31 -1.05 -1.49 -15.19
CA HIS A 31 -2.37 -1.54 -15.79
C HIS A 31 -3.44 -1.38 -14.72
N LEU A 32 -4.51 -0.64 -15.02
CA LEU A 32 -5.68 -0.54 -14.17
C LEU A 32 -6.93 -0.28 -15.00
N ALA A 33 -7.63 -1.35 -15.34
CA ALA A 33 -8.97 -1.28 -15.91
C ALA A 33 -10.00 -1.34 -14.79
N VAL A 34 -11.06 -0.53 -14.90
CA VAL A 34 -12.12 -0.42 -13.91
C VAL A 34 -13.45 -0.78 -14.58
N GLY A 35 -14.12 -1.82 -14.06
CA GLY A 35 -15.41 -2.29 -14.54
C GLY A 35 -16.58 -1.48 -13.99
N GLU A 36 -17.79 -1.86 -14.39
CA GLU A 36 -19.02 -1.24 -13.93
C GLU A 36 -19.21 -1.39 -12.42
N ARG A 37 -19.84 -0.38 -11.82
CA ARG A 37 -20.14 -0.37 -10.38
C ARG A 37 -21.12 -1.51 -10.03
N ARG A 38 -20.75 -2.31 -9.05
CA ARG A 38 -21.54 -3.40 -8.51
C ARG A 38 -22.63 -2.88 -7.57
N SER A 39 -23.62 -3.74 -7.27
CA SER A 39 -24.69 -3.43 -6.31
C SER A 39 -24.19 -3.17 -4.88
N ASP A 40 -23.00 -3.71 -4.53
CA ASP A 40 -22.34 -3.46 -3.23
C ASP A 40 -21.55 -2.14 -3.19
N GLY A 41 -21.54 -1.38 -4.29
CA GLY A 41 -20.88 -0.08 -4.39
C GLY A 41 -19.43 -0.12 -4.84
N TYR A 42 -18.83 -1.31 -4.98
CA TYR A 42 -17.47 -1.49 -5.48
C TYR A 42 -17.42 -1.63 -7.00
N HIS A 43 -16.25 -1.40 -7.56
CA HIS A 43 -15.94 -1.65 -8.96
C HIS A 43 -15.01 -2.86 -9.08
N PRO A 44 -15.29 -3.82 -9.94
CA PRO A 44 -14.31 -4.83 -10.27
C PRO A 44 -13.17 -4.19 -11.07
N ILE A 45 -11.97 -4.67 -10.82
CA ILE A 45 -10.75 -4.22 -11.51
C ILE A 45 -10.07 -5.38 -12.23
N ALA A 46 -9.28 -5.05 -13.25
CA ALA A 46 -8.21 -5.88 -13.77
C ALA A 46 -6.94 -5.04 -13.78
N SER A 47 -5.92 -5.47 -13.06
CA SER A 47 -4.73 -4.65 -12.84
C SER A 47 -3.46 -5.48 -12.79
N VAL A 48 -2.33 -4.84 -13.04
CA VAL A 48 -0.99 -5.36 -12.80
C VAL A 48 -0.33 -4.46 -11.76
N PHE A 49 -0.11 -5.01 -10.57
CA PHE A 49 0.60 -4.35 -9.47
C PHE A 49 2.06 -4.75 -9.46
N GLN A 50 2.94 -3.82 -9.12
CA GLN A 50 4.33 -4.11 -8.78
C GLN A 50 4.79 -3.24 -7.63
N ARG A 51 5.53 -3.82 -6.69
CA ARG A 51 6.18 -3.10 -5.61
C ARG A 51 7.34 -2.26 -6.15
N VAL A 52 7.60 -1.15 -5.48
CA VAL A 52 8.73 -0.27 -5.77
C VAL A 52 9.63 -0.12 -4.55
N SER A 53 10.85 0.40 -4.74
CA SER A 53 11.83 0.57 -3.66
C SER A 53 11.40 1.58 -2.58
N MET A 54 10.52 2.55 -2.91
CA MET A 54 9.95 3.50 -1.95
C MET A 54 9.13 2.75 -0.89
N HIS A 55 9.38 3.00 0.40
CA HIS A 55 8.73 2.29 1.50
C HIS A 55 8.59 3.13 2.76
N ASP A 56 7.59 2.83 3.56
CA ASP A 56 7.48 3.24 4.95
C ASP A 56 8.21 2.22 5.85
N VAL A 57 8.63 2.65 7.03
CA VAL A 57 9.21 1.73 8.01
C VAL A 57 8.21 1.53 9.13
N VAL A 58 7.74 0.30 9.28
CA VAL A 58 6.72 -0.09 10.27
C VAL A 58 7.36 -0.98 11.33
N THR A 59 7.32 -0.55 12.59
CA THR A 59 7.76 -1.35 13.72
C THR A 59 6.56 -1.72 14.58
N VAL A 60 6.40 -3.00 14.85
CA VAL A 60 5.30 -3.55 15.65
C VAL A 60 5.86 -4.31 16.84
N SER A 61 5.32 -4.08 18.02
CA SER A 61 5.60 -4.89 19.22
C SER A 61 4.32 -5.21 19.99
N MET A 62 4.35 -6.30 20.72
CA MET A 62 3.26 -6.76 21.58
C MET A 62 3.77 -6.93 23.01
N GLN A 63 3.01 -6.43 24.00
CA GLN A 63 3.35 -6.54 25.41
C GLN A 63 2.08 -6.51 26.27
N GLY A 64 2.23 -6.78 27.56
CA GLY A 64 1.14 -6.63 28.53
C GLY A 64 -0.16 -7.32 28.12
N TYR A 65 -1.26 -7.02 28.83
CA TYR A 65 -2.55 -7.66 28.63
C TYR A 65 -3.74 -6.71 28.90
N GLN A 66 -3.61 -5.44 28.55
CA GLN A 66 -4.66 -4.42 28.80
C GLN A 66 -5.44 -4.04 27.53
N SER A 67 -5.17 -4.71 26.42
CA SER A 67 -5.81 -4.46 25.12
C SER A 67 -5.62 -3.03 24.58
N ARG A 68 -4.56 -2.34 24.98
CA ARG A 68 -4.25 -1.00 24.50
C ARG A 68 -3.70 -1.08 23.07
N THR A 69 -3.92 -0.02 22.32
CA THR A 69 -3.29 0.19 21.00
C THR A 69 -2.67 1.56 21.01
N THR A 70 -1.39 1.64 20.71
CA THR A 70 -0.66 2.89 20.53
C THR A 70 -0.06 2.88 19.13
N ILE A 71 -0.41 3.87 18.32
CA ILE A 71 0.11 4.07 16.97
C ILE A 71 0.74 5.44 16.92
N THR A 72 1.99 5.53 16.44
CA THR A 72 2.74 6.77 16.30
C THR A 72 3.25 6.95 14.87
N GLY A 73 3.44 8.21 14.46
CA GLY A 73 3.94 8.58 13.13
C GLY A 73 2.84 8.77 12.08
N LEU A 74 1.56 8.79 12.50
CA LEU A 74 0.42 9.09 11.63
C LEU A 74 -0.34 10.37 12.04
N GLU A 75 0.10 11.06 13.07
CA GLU A 75 -0.61 12.19 13.70
C GLU A 75 -0.88 13.32 12.72
N ASP A 76 0.05 13.58 11.79
CA ASP A 76 -0.07 14.65 10.79
C ASP A 76 -0.96 14.27 9.58
N TYR A 77 -1.38 13.01 9.48
CA TYR A 77 -2.06 12.48 8.29
C TYR A 77 -3.50 12.05 8.52
N VAL A 78 -3.81 11.57 9.74
CA VAL A 78 -5.13 11.03 10.05
C VAL A 78 -5.44 11.18 11.54
N GLN A 79 -6.71 11.39 11.85
CA GLN A 79 -7.17 11.42 13.24
C GLN A 79 -6.92 10.06 13.91
N ALA A 80 -6.50 10.07 15.18
CA ALA A 80 -6.28 8.87 15.97
C ALA A 80 -7.52 7.95 15.95
N GLY A 81 -7.31 6.66 15.78
CA GLY A 81 -8.36 5.65 15.70
C GLY A 81 -9.02 5.49 14.32
N HIS A 82 -8.61 6.26 13.30
CA HIS A 82 -9.26 6.26 11.98
C HIS A 82 -8.35 5.80 10.84
N SER A 83 -7.11 5.38 11.13
CA SER A 83 -6.20 4.90 10.11
C SER A 83 -6.53 3.46 9.65
N THR A 84 -5.99 3.06 8.50
CA THR A 84 -6.00 1.66 8.04
C THR A 84 -5.29 0.75 9.04
N VAL A 85 -4.27 1.25 9.73
CA VAL A 85 -3.53 0.53 10.77
C VAL A 85 -4.39 0.30 12.02
N ASP A 86 -5.15 1.30 12.48
CA ASP A 86 -6.12 1.14 13.57
C ASP A 86 -7.13 0.04 13.25
N LYS A 87 -7.67 0.07 12.02
CA LYS A 87 -8.61 -0.93 11.54
C LYS A 87 -7.99 -2.32 11.48
N ALA A 88 -6.74 -2.45 11.00
CA ALA A 88 -6.00 -3.70 10.93
C ALA A 88 -5.80 -4.32 12.34
N VAL A 89 -5.32 -3.54 13.31
CA VAL A 89 -5.15 -3.99 14.70
C VAL A 89 -6.49 -4.41 15.31
N SER A 90 -7.55 -3.62 15.10
CA SER A 90 -8.89 -3.91 15.61
C SER A 90 -9.44 -5.23 15.07
N LEU A 91 -9.37 -5.45 13.75
CA LEU A 91 -9.84 -6.68 13.11
C LEU A 91 -9.03 -7.90 13.55
N TRP A 92 -7.69 -7.78 13.59
CA TRP A 92 -6.83 -8.84 14.07
C TRP A 92 -7.14 -9.21 15.52
N ARG A 93 -7.28 -8.22 16.40
CA ARG A 93 -7.65 -8.45 17.81
C ARG A 93 -9.00 -9.14 17.96
N LYS A 94 -9.99 -8.72 17.16
CA LYS A 94 -11.32 -9.37 17.14
C LYS A 94 -11.24 -10.82 16.70
N ALA A 95 -10.42 -11.15 15.71
CA ALA A 95 -10.26 -12.51 15.20
C ALA A 95 -9.50 -13.43 16.14
N THR A 96 -8.53 -12.90 16.91
CA THR A 96 -7.68 -13.70 17.81
C THR A 96 -8.13 -13.65 19.27
N LEU A 97 -9.04 -12.74 19.63
CA LEU A 97 -9.42 -12.42 21.02
C LEU A 97 -8.21 -12.01 21.89
N SER A 98 -7.13 -11.57 21.28
CA SER A 98 -5.90 -11.17 21.97
C SER A 98 -6.14 -9.94 22.85
N LYS A 99 -5.62 -10.01 24.07
CA LYS A 99 -5.62 -8.89 25.03
C LYS A 99 -4.26 -8.20 25.13
N ALA A 100 -3.30 -8.58 24.31
CA ALA A 100 -1.99 -7.94 24.28
C ALA A 100 -2.11 -6.44 23.96
N ASP A 101 -1.29 -5.63 24.61
CA ASP A 101 -1.06 -4.26 24.22
C ASP A 101 -0.24 -4.26 22.93
N VAL A 102 -0.65 -3.48 21.93
CA VAL A 102 -0.02 -3.38 20.62
C VAL A 102 0.56 -1.98 20.47
N LEU A 103 1.86 -1.92 20.15
CA LEU A 103 2.54 -0.69 19.81
C LEU A 103 2.97 -0.75 18.35
N VAL A 104 2.63 0.27 17.59
CA VAL A 104 3.01 0.44 16.19
C VAL A 104 3.68 1.80 16.03
N SER A 105 4.87 1.81 15.45
CA SER A 105 5.56 3.04 15.05
C SER A 105 5.76 3.03 13.55
N ILE A 106 5.40 4.13 12.88
CA ILE A 106 5.47 4.25 11.42
C ILE A 106 6.28 5.49 11.06
N LYS A 107 7.35 5.27 10.29
CA LYS A 107 8.06 6.36 9.63
C LYS A 107 7.57 6.45 8.20
N LYS A 108 6.75 7.48 7.91
CA LYS A 108 6.16 7.72 6.59
C LYS A 108 7.18 8.30 5.62
N ASN A 109 7.35 7.63 4.48
CA ASN A 109 8.10 8.10 3.31
C ASN A 109 7.23 8.04 2.05
N ILE A 110 6.19 7.18 2.04
CA ILE A 110 5.24 7.10 0.92
C ILE A 110 4.24 8.24 1.07
N PRO A 111 4.08 9.11 0.05
CA PRO A 111 3.10 10.20 0.08
C PRO A 111 1.68 9.66 0.31
N VAL A 112 0.93 10.33 1.17
CA VAL A 112 -0.47 9.96 1.44
C VAL A 112 -1.38 10.37 0.28
N GLN A 113 -2.43 9.60 0.00
CA GLN A 113 -3.41 9.85 -1.07
C GLN A 113 -2.76 9.97 -2.46
N SER A 114 -1.73 9.19 -2.73
CA SER A 114 -0.88 9.26 -3.92
C SER A 114 -1.17 8.17 -4.98
N GLY A 115 -2.04 7.22 -4.69
CA GLY A 115 -2.24 6.03 -5.53
C GLY A 115 -1.15 4.95 -5.37
N LEU A 116 -0.17 5.17 -4.49
CA LEU A 116 0.96 4.26 -4.24
C LEU A 116 0.68 3.17 -3.20
N GLY A 117 -0.50 3.15 -2.61
CA GLY A 117 -0.93 2.09 -1.68
C GLY A 117 -0.28 2.12 -0.29
N GLY A 118 0.34 3.25 0.13
CA GLY A 118 1.10 3.32 1.38
C GLY A 118 0.32 2.88 2.62
N GLY A 119 -0.90 3.40 2.82
CA GLY A 119 -1.73 3.01 3.97
C GLY A 119 -2.16 1.53 3.95
N SER A 120 -2.31 0.93 2.76
CA SER A 120 -2.60 -0.50 2.60
C SER A 120 -1.37 -1.35 2.88
N SER A 121 -0.19 -0.89 2.47
CA SER A 121 1.09 -1.53 2.75
C SER A 121 1.41 -1.53 4.25
N ASP A 122 1.21 -0.39 4.93
CA ASP A 122 1.36 -0.29 6.38
C ASP A 122 0.43 -1.27 7.12
N ALA A 123 -0.84 -1.31 6.72
CA ALA A 123 -1.82 -2.19 7.33
C ALA A 123 -1.48 -3.68 7.13
N ALA A 124 -1.02 -4.07 5.94
CA ALA A 124 -0.56 -5.43 5.65
C ALA A 124 0.68 -5.79 6.50
N ALA A 125 1.66 -4.89 6.57
CA ALA A 125 2.85 -5.07 7.40
C ALA A 125 2.48 -5.29 8.87
N VAL A 126 1.52 -4.51 9.40
CA VAL A 126 1.03 -4.67 10.78
C VAL A 126 0.31 -6.00 10.97
N LEU A 127 -0.60 -6.41 10.07
CA LEU A 127 -1.29 -7.70 10.17
C LEU A 127 -0.32 -8.89 10.16
N LEU A 128 0.66 -8.87 9.26
CA LEU A 128 1.68 -9.91 9.17
C LEU A 128 2.58 -9.94 10.41
N ALA A 129 3.02 -8.77 10.90
CA ALA A 129 3.86 -8.66 12.09
C ALA A 129 3.11 -9.13 13.34
N LEU A 130 1.87 -8.69 13.55
CA LEU A 130 1.03 -9.15 14.66
C LEU A 130 0.83 -10.66 14.63
N ASN A 131 0.55 -11.21 13.44
CA ASN A 131 0.41 -12.66 13.30
C ASN A 131 1.74 -13.39 13.59
N SER A 132 2.87 -12.83 13.22
CA SER A 132 4.19 -13.39 13.51
C SER A 132 4.56 -13.35 14.99
N LEU A 133 4.14 -12.31 15.70
CA LEU A 133 4.40 -12.12 17.13
C LEU A 133 3.42 -12.90 18.04
N ALA A 134 2.23 -13.24 17.54
CA ALA A 134 1.20 -13.93 18.32
C ALA A 134 1.59 -15.39 18.62
N ASP A 135 1.14 -15.92 19.77
CA ASP A 135 1.29 -17.34 20.11
C ASP A 135 0.46 -18.24 19.19
N VAL A 136 -0.76 -17.81 18.88
CA VAL A 136 -1.66 -18.51 17.98
C VAL A 136 -1.73 -17.76 16.65
N LYS A 137 -1.30 -18.43 15.58
CA LYS A 137 -1.26 -17.88 14.24
C LYS A 137 -2.61 -18.04 13.53
N LEU A 138 -3.07 -16.98 12.89
CA LEU A 138 -4.18 -17.09 11.94
C LEU A 138 -3.68 -17.69 10.61
N PRO A 139 -4.48 -18.52 9.94
CA PRO A 139 -4.19 -18.98 8.59
C PRO A 139 -4.07 -17.80 7.61
N PHE A 140 -3.24 -17.97 6.56
CA PHE A 140 -2.97 -16.92 5.59
C PHE A 140 -4.26 -16.41 4.90
N GLU A 141 -5.17 -17.30 4.53
CA GLU A 141 -6.45 -16.95 3.92
C GLU A 141 -7.32 -16.08 4.86
N THR A 142 -7.23 -16.33 6.17
CA THR A 142 -7.93 -15.51 7.17
C THR A 142 -7.31 -14.12 7.23
N LEU A 143 -5.98 -14.02 7.21
CA LEU A 143 -5.29 -12.74 7.18
C LEU A 143 -5.63 -11.95 5.91
N CYS A 144 -5.65 -12.59 4.73
CA CYS A 144 -6.04 -11.94 3.48
C CYS A 144 -7.47 -11.41 3.54
N ARG A 145 -8.41 -12.16 4.15
CA ARG A 145 -9.78 -11.70 4.36
C ARG A 145 -9.86 -10.49 5.28
N LEU A 146 -9.12 -10.50 6.41
CA LEU A 146 -9.02 -9.32 7.27
C LEU A 146 -8.40 -8.14 6.52
N GLY A 147 -7.36 -8.40 5.71
CA GLY A 147 -6.73 -7.40 4.86
C GLY A 147 -7.72 -6.75 3.90
N LEU A 148 -8.55 -7.55 3.22
CA LEU A 148 -9.58 -7.05 2.32
C LEU A 148 -10.62 -6.18 3.07
N GLU A 149 -11.00 -6.57 4.28
CA GLU A 149 -11.86 -5.73 5.13
C GLU A 149 -11.22 -4.39 5.48
N VAL A 150 -9.87 -4.33 5.63
CA VAL A 150 -9.15 -3.08 5.85
C VAL A 150 -9.18 -2.21 4.60
N GLY A 151 -8.82 -2.77 3.45
CA GLY A 151 -8.79 -2.07 2.17
C GLY A 151 -8.47 -3.00 1.00
N CYS A 152 -8.94 -2.63 -0.20
CA CYS A 152 -8.86 -3.47 -1.40
C CYS A 152 -7.43 -3.80 -1.87
N ASP A 153 -6.46 -2.91 -1.63
CA ASP A 153 -5.06 -3.14 -1.99
C ASP A 153 -4.29 -3.96 -0.94
N VAL A 154 -4.83 -4.12 0.29
CA VAL A 154 -4.13 -4.80 1.40
C VAL A 154 -3.77 -6.25 1.07
N PRO A 155 -4.66 -7.06 0.44
CA PRO A 155 -4.33 -8.44 0.11
C PRO A 155 -3.05 -8.57 -0.71
N PHE A 156 -2.82 -7.71 -1.73
CA PHE A 156 -1.60 -7.75 -2.53
C PHE A 156 -0.33 -7.66 -1.67
N PHE A 157 -0.32 -6.76 -0.69
CA PHE A 157 0.85 -6.57 0.18
C PHE A 157 1.09 -7.71 1.16
N MET A 158 0.14 -8.62 1.32
CA MET A 158 0.29 -9.79 2.18
C MET A 158 0.97 -10.97 1.50
N TYR A 159 0.92 -11.03 0.15
CA TYR A 159 1.62 -12.07 -0.61
C TYR A 159 3.13 -11.80 -0.62
N ASP A 160 3.91 -12.88 -0.60
CA ASP A 160 5.36 -12.83 -0.79
C ASP A 160 5.69 -12.80 -2.30
N CYS A 161 5.37 -11.67 -2.92
CA CYS A 161 5.64 -11.42 -4.34
C CYS A 161 5.88 -9.93 -4.58
N ASP A 162 6.71 -9.59 -5.56
CA ASP A 162 6.95 -8.21 -5.94
C ASP A 162 5.99 -7.72 -7.05
N ALA A 163 5.38 -8.64 -7.81
CA ALA A 163 4.37 -8.30 -8.81
C ALA A 163 3.21 -9.31 -8.80
N ALA A 164 2.03 -8.84 -9.19
CA ALA A 164 0.83 -9.68 -9.34
C ALA A 164 -0.15 -9.11 -10.35
N CYS A 165 -0.89 -9.98 -11.02
CA CYS A 165 -2.19 -9.62 -11.59
C CYS A 165 -3.24 -9.61 -10.48
N VAL A 166 -4.04 -8.55 -10.42
CA VAL A 166 -5.05 -8.33 -9.37
C VAL A 166 -6.41 -8.10 -9.98
N PHE A 167 -7.41 -8.87 -9.52
CA PHE A 167 -8.77 -8.86 -10.03
C PHE A 167 -9.80 -8.77 -8.89
N GLY A 168 -11.08 -8.79 -9.29
CA GLY A 168 -12.20 -8.62 -8.37
C GLY A 168 -12.25 -7.19 -7.87
N ILE A 169 -12.39 -6.96 -6.56
CA ILE A 169 -12.24 -5.64 -5.94
C ILE A 169 -10.82 -5.43 -5.39
N GLY A 170 -9.89 -6.41 -5.60
CA GLY A 170 -8.53 -6.46 -5.08
C GLY A 170 -8.21 -7.77 -4.35
N GLU A 171 -9.19 -8.65 -4.17
CA GLU A 171 -9.08 -9.91 -3.42
C GLU A 171 -8.40 -11.04 -4.21
N LYS A 172 -8.52 -11.06 -5.52
CA LYS A 172 -7.90 -12.09 -6.34
C LYS A 172 -6.51 -11.64 -6.76
N VAL A 173 -5.50 -12.12 -6.03
CA VAL A 173 -4.09 -11.82 -6.27
C VAL A 173 -3.42 -13.04 -6.89
N ILE A 174 -2.82 -12.87 -8.06
CA ILE A 174 -2.12 -13.90 -8.81
C ILE A 174 -0.69 -13.43 -9.00
N PRO A 175 0.27 -13.95 -8.20
CA PRO A 175 1.67 -13.59 -8.33
C PRO A 175 2.22 -13.86 -9.74
N ILE A 176 3.05 -12.94 -10.22
CA ILE A 176 3.80 -13.05 -11.48
C ILE A 176 5.25 -12.65 -11.25
N ASP A 177 6.15 -13.03 -12.17
CA ASP A 177 7.55 -12.64 -12.10
C ASP A 177 7.70 -11.12 -12.24
N ALA A 178 8.34 -10.49 -11.27
CA ALA A 178 8.51 -9.04 -11.27
C ALA A 178 9.60 -8.58 -12.26
N ARG A 179 9.44 -7.38 -12.78
CA ARG A 179 10.38 -6.71 -13.67
C ARG A 179 11.37 -5.87 -12.87
N HIS A 180 12.50 -6.45 -12.52
CA HIS A 180 13.58 -5.76 -11.79
C HIS A 180 14.55 -5.01 -12.70
N ASP A 181 14.37 -5.11 -14.01
CA ASP A 181 15.13 -4.39 -15.03
C ASP A 181 14.64 -2.94 -15.28
N LEU A 182 13.54 -2.55 -14.64
CA LEU A 182 12.93 -1.24 -14.81
C LEU A 182 13.50 -0.22 -13.82
N LYS A 183 13.68 1.01 -14.29
CA LYS A 183 14.06 2.18 -13.51
C LYS A 183 13.18 3.36 -13.84
N GLY A 184 13.09 4.32 -12.95
CA GLY A 184 12.34 5.53 -13.23
C GLY A 184 12.09 6.37 -11.99
N PHE A 185 11.07 7.19 -12.07
CA PHE A 185 10.72 8.17 -11.04
C PHE A 185 9.24 8.09 -10.70
N VAL A 186 8.95 8.21 -9.41
CA VAL A 186 7.61 8.57 -8.94
C VAL A 186 7.51 10.09 -9.00
N LEU A 187 6.57 10.60 -9.78
CA LEU A 187 6.26 12.02 -9.89
C LEU A 187 5.11 12.36 -8.95
N ILE A 188 5.41 13.15 -7.92
CA ILE A 188 4.48 13.54 -6.86
C ILE A 188 4.07 15.00 -7.14
N PRO A 189 2.80 15.30 -7.48
CA PRO A 189 2.37 16.66 -7.70
C PRO A 189 2.41 17.48 -6.40
N TYR A 190 2.77 18.76 -6.48
CA TYR A 190 2.82 19.63 -5.30
C TYR A 190 1.42 19.99 -4.79
N ASP A 191 0.47 20.23 -5.69
CA ASP A 191 -0.81 20.86 -5.37
C ASP A 191 -2.05 19.97 -5.58
N GLU A 192 -1.92 18.78 -6.19
CA GLU A 192 -3.06 17.94 -6.52
C GLU A 192 -3.14 16.70 -5.63
N LYS A 193 -4.14 16.67 -4.75
CA LYS A 193 -4.54 15.46 -4.03
C LYS A 193 -5.95 15.08 -4.47
N VAL A 194 -6.07 13.97 -5.18
CA VAL A 194 -7.36 13.43 -5.59
C VAL A 194 -7.72 12.28 -4.65
N SER A 195 -8.87 12.38 -3.96
CA SER A 195 -9.34 11.25 -3.18
C SER A 195 -9.81 10.12 -4.11
N THR A 196 -9.51 8.88 -3.75
CA THR A 196 -9.95 7.69 -4.51
C THR A 196 -11.46 7.72 -4.78
N ALA A 197 -12.28 8.10 -3.80
CA ALA A 197 -13.72 8.21 -3.96
C ALA A 197 -14.12 9.25 -5.02
N THR A 198 -13.44 10.40 -5.05
CA THR A 198 -13.68 11.43 -6.08
C THR A 198 -13.32 10.93 -7.48
N ALA A 199 -12.20 10.20 -7.62
CA ALA A 199 -11.77 9.63 -8.90
C ALA A 199 -12.79 8.59 -9.41
N TYR A 200 -13.24 7.66 -8.58
CA TYR A 200 -14.27 6.68 -8.94
C TYR A 200 -15.60 7.35 -9.32
N ASN A 201 -16.07 8.33 -8.55
CA ASN A 201 -17.28 9.09 -8.87
C ASN A 201 -17.16 9.84 -10.22
N ALA A 202 -15.96 10.24 -10.61
CA ALA A 202 -15.73 10.87 -11.91
C ALA A 202 -15.78 9.84 -13.05
N LEU A 203 -15.30 8.61 -12.83
CA LEU A 203 -15.46 7.51 -13.80
C LEU A 203 -16.92 7.11 -13.97
N ASP A 204 -17.71 7.01 -12.90
CA ASP A 204 -19.14 6.65 -12.94
C ASP A 204 -19.99 7.58 -13.82
N ARG A 205 -19.56 8.81 -14.00
CA ARG A 205 -20.27 9.79 -14.86
C ARG A 205 -20.04 9.53 -16.35
N ARG A 206 -19.20 8.57 -16.72
CA ARG A 206 -18.91 8.23 -18.11
C ARG A 206 -19.96 7.26 -18.66
N LYS A 207 -20.28 7.45 -19.95
CA LYS A 207 -21.30 6.64 -20.63
C LYS A 207 -20.81 5.27 -21.11
N SER A 208 -19.52 5.02 -21.09
CA SER A 208 -18.90 3.80 -21.60
C SER A 208 -17.84 3.29 -20.63
N VAL A 209 -18.01 2.05 -20.20
CA VAL A 209 -17.03 1.32 -19.39
C VAL A 209 -16.37 0.27 -20.29
N PRO A 210 -15.05 0.31 -20.49
CA PRO A 210 -14.34 -0.71 -21.25
C PRO A 210 -14.50 -2.08 -20.62
N ALA A 211 -14.44 -3.14 -21.44
CA ALA A 211 -14.38 -4.50 -20.92
C ALA A 211 -13.09 -4.69 -20.09
N LEU A 212 -13.19 -5.49 -19.03
CA LEU A 212 -12.04 -5.88 -18.22
C LEU A 212 -11.16 -6.86 -19.01
N ASP A 213 -9.86 -6.70 -18.84
CA ASP A 213 -8.85 -7.57 -19.45
C ASP A 213 -8.82 -8.92 -18.74
N LEU A 214 -8.51 -9.98 -19.50
CA LEU A 214 -8.34 -11.32 -18.96
C LEU A 214 -6.93 -11.51 -18.38
N GLU A 215 -6.80 -12.45 -17.44
CA GLU A 215 -5.54 -12.77 -16.75
C GLU A 215 -4.42 -13.08 -17.76
N ASP A 216 -4.63 -14.06 -18.66
CA ASP A 216 -3.60 -14.44 -19.65
C ASP A 216 -3.19 -13.27 -20.54
N SER A 217 -4.13 -12.36 -20.85
CA SER A 217 -3.85 -11.15 -21.63
C SER A 217 -2.89 -10.22 -20.88
N LEU A 218 -3.11 -10.01 -19.59
CA LEU A 218 -2.27 -9.14 -18.76
C LEU A 218 -0.88 -9.74 -18.53
N VAL A 219 -0.79 -11.03 -18.23
CA VAL A 219 0.49 -11.74 -18.07
C VAL A 219 1.32 -11.67 -19.35
N ASN A 220 0.71 -11.97 -20.49
CA ASN A 220 1.37 -11.91 -21.79
C ASN A 220 1.80 -10.49 -22.18
N GLU A 221 1.00 -9.48 -21.82
CA GLU A 221 1.36 -8.07 -22.06
C GLU A 221 2.52 -7.62 -21.18
N TYR A 222 2.53 -8.04 -19.91
CA TYR A 222 3.58 -7.69 -18.95
C TYR A 222 4.93 -8.33 -19.30
N ALA A 223 4.94 -9.52 -19.89
CA ALA A 223 6.14 -10.22 -20.34
C ALA A 223 6.85 -9.54 -21.51
N LYS A 224 6.19 -8.62 -22.23
CA LYS A 224 6.80 -7.88 -23.34
C LYS A 224 7.83 -6.85 -22.84
N PRO A 225 8.76 -6.39 -23.70
CA PRO A 225 9.55 -5.18 -23.42
C PRO A 225 8.63 -4.00 -23.05
N CYS A 226 8.99 -3.22 -22.05
CA CYS A 226 8.14 -2.14 -21.53
C CYS A 226 7.73 -1.11 -22.61
N GLY A 227 8.60 -0.86 -23.59
CA GLY A 227 8.29 0.01 -24.74
C GLY A 227 7.14 -0.50 -25.62
N GLN A 228 6.80 -1.78 -25.55
CA GLN A 228 5.72 -2.41 -26.32
C GLN A 228 4.41 -2.57 -25.53
N TRP A 229 4.40 -2.26 -24.23
CA TRP A 229 3.21 -2.41 -23.39
C TRP A 229 2.04 -1.56 -23.91
N ARG A 230 0.86 -2.17 -23.96
CA ARG A 230 -0.42 -1.53 -24.27
C ARG A 230 -1.29 -1.37 -23.03
N PHE A 231 -0.62 -1.22 -21.89
CA PHE A 231 -1.28 -0.97 -20.61
C PHE A 231 -2.00 0.37 -20.61
N ARG A 232 -3.09 0.44 -19.87
CA ARG A 232 -3.89 1.65 -19.63
C ARG A 232 -4.21 1.78 -18.15
N ASN A 233 -4.46 2.98 -17.73
CA ASN A 233 -5.11 3.25 -16.45
C ASN A 233 -6.36 4.08 -16.73
N ASP A 234 -7.54 3.52 -16.44
CA ASP A 234 -8.82 4.18 -16.76
C ASP A 234 -8.99 5.52 -16.03
N PHE A 235 -8.27 5.74 -14.92
CA PHE A 235 -8.24 7.03 -14.22
C PHE A 235 -7.43 8.11 -14.97
N GLU A 236 -6.63 7.78 -15.98
CA GLU A 236 -6.03 8.80 -16.86
C GLU A 236 -7.09 9.64 -17.59
N LEU A 237 -8.29 9.10 -17.69
CA LEU A 237 -9.42 9.80 -18.28
C LEU A 237 -9.97 10.93 -17.39
N VAL A 238 -9.67 10.95 -16.10
CA VAL A 238 -10.16 11.92 -15.11
C VAL A 238 -9.03 12.68 -14.39
N ASN A 239 -7.78 12.31 -14.65
CA ASN A 239 -6.58 12.99 -14.15
C ASN A 239 -5.90 13.76 -15.28
N LYS A 240 -5.37 14.93 -14.98
CA LYS A 240 -4.62 15.72 -15.94
C LYS A 240 -3.22 15.13 -16.12
N ARG A 241 -2.92 14.69 -17.35
CA ARG A 241 -1.59 14.17 -17.66
C ARG A 241 -0.54 15.29 -17.59
N PRO A 242 0.61 15.08 -16.92
CA PRO A 242 1.72 16.02 -16.91
C PRO A 242 2.23 16.29 -18.34
N ASN A 243 2.54 17.56 -18.62
CA ASN A 243 3.18 17.92 -19.87
C ASN A 243 4.70 17.90 -19.67
N LEU A 244 5.29 16.73 -19.91
CA LEU A 244 6.73 16.49 -19.82
C LEU A 244 7.32 16.27 -21.21
N GLY A 245 8.50 16.80 -21.46
CA GLY A 245 9.29 16.47 -22.64
C GLY A 245 9.84 15.05 -22.51
N LEU A 246 9.07 14.05 -22.95
CA LEU A 246 9.50 12.65 -22.94
C LEU A 246 10.54 12.42 -24.04
N GLU A 247 11.59 11.68 -23.69
CA GLU A 247 12.59 11.19 -24.64
C GLU A 247 12.16 9.86 -25.26
N GLU A 248 12.85 9.46 -26.31
CA GLU A 248 12.58 8.18 -26.97
C GLU A 248 12.78 7.02 -25.99
N GLY A 249 11.79 6.13 -25.90
CA GLY A 249 11.79 4.99 -24.97
C GLY A 249 11.19 5.28 -23.61
N GLU A 250 10.99 6.54 -23.22
CA GLU A 250 10.36 6.89 -21.95
C GLU A 250 8.83 6.68 -21.98
N ARG A 251 8.30 6.31 -20.82
CA ARG A 251 6.87 6.12 -20.64
C ARG A 251 6.38 6.79 -19.36
N LEU A 252 5.27 7.48 -19.47
CA LEU A 252 4.58 8.13 -18.37
C LEU A 252 3.24 7.42 -18.14
N LEU A 253 3.02 6.91 -16.93
CA LEU A 253 1.87 6.08 -16.54
C LEU A 253 1.30 6.63 -15.22
N LEU A 254 -0.04 6.75 -15.13
CA LEU A 254 -0.71 7.06 -13.87
C LEU A 254 -0.70 5.85 -12.94
N THR A 255 -0.48 6.02 -11.63
CA THR A 255 -0.60 4.94 -10.67
C THR A 255 -1.83 5.09 -9.77
N GLY A 256 -2.54 3.99 -9.54
CA GLY A 256 -3.79 3.99 -8.78
C GLY A 256 -4.83 4.92 -9.38
N SER A 257 -5.63 5.52 -8.53
CA SER A 257 -6.60 6.56 -8.90
C SER A 257 -5.95 7.96 -9.09
N GLY A 258 -4.64 8.04 -9.03
CA GLY A 258 -3.86 9.28 -9.01
C GLY A 258 -3.60 9.70 -7.54
N SER A 259 -2.91 10.79 -7.34
CA SER A 259 -2.42 11.82 -8.27
C SER A 259 -0.98 11.59 -8.80
N CYS A 260 -0.26 10.57 -8.30
CA CYS A 260 1.12 10.33 -8.74
C CYS A 260 1.20 9.66 -10.10
N TRP A 261 2.29 9.96 -10.79
CA TRP A 261 2.63 9.36 -12.08
C TRP A 261 3.96 8.61 -11.97
N ILE A 262 4.17 7.64 -12.83
CA ILE A 262 5.41 6.89 -12.95
C ILE A 262 6.02 7.25 -14.29
N LEU A 263 7.23 7.76 -14.26
CA LEU A 263 8.06 7.94 -15.46
C LEU A 263 9.08 6.80 -15.51
N LEU A 264 8.94 5.89 -16.47
CA LEU A 264 10.02 4.94 -16.81
C LEU A 264 11.07 5.69 -17.60
N SER A 265 12.31 5.70 -17.10
CA SER A 265 13.42 6.48 -17.67
C SER A 265 14.74 5.97 -17.14
N ASP A 266 15.77 6.01 -17.96
CA ASP A 266 17.15 5.73 -17.59
C ASP A 266 17.94 7.00 -17.20
N ARG A 267 17.29 8.17 -17.18
CA ARG A 267 17.92 9.43 -16.73
C ARG A 267 18.35 9.33 -15.27
N GLU A 268 19.44 9.98 -14.91
CA GLU A 268 19.88 10.09 -13.51
C GLU A 268 19.05 11.09 -12.71
N ALA A 269 18.54 12.12 -13.36
CA ALA A 269 17.69 13.15 -12.77
C ALA A 269 16.75 13.75 -13.82
N ILE A 270 15.61 14.23 -13.38
CA ILE A 270 14.65 14.94 -14.22
C ILE A 270 14.21 16.22 -13.55
N ASP A 271 13.99 17.27 -14.36
CA ASP A 271 13.32 18.49 -13.93
C ASP A 271 11.86 18.44 -14.38
N CYS A 272 10.95 18.47 -13.42
CA CYS A 272 9.52 18.35 -13.65
C CYS A 272 8.80 19.51 -12.98
N ASN A 273 8.46 20.55 -13.74
CA ASN A 273 7.68 21.66 -13.23
C ASN A 273 6.36 21.16 -12.60
N GLY A 274 6.13 21.50 -11.31
CA GLY A 274 4.93 21.14 -10.58
C GLY A 274 4.95 19.75 -9.92
N PHE A 275 6.08 19.02 -10.00
CA PHE A 275 6.24 17.69 -9.39
C PHE A 275 7.56 17.54 -8.64
N SER A 276 7.53 16.82 -7.54
CA SER A 276 8.73 16.21 -6.94
C SER A 276 8.99 14.88 -7.61
N ALA A 277 10.18 14.68 -8.18
CA ALA A 277 10.59 13.43 -8.81
C ALA A 277 11.43 12.62 -7.84
N VAL A 278 10.96 11.44 -7.46
CA VAL A 278 11.66 10.54 -6.55
C VAL A 278 12.12 9.31 -7.32
N PRO A 279 13.44 9.06 -7.44
CA PRO A 279 13.94 7.88 -8.15
C PRO A 279 13.49 6.60 -7.44
N VAL A 280 13.10 5.60 -8.24
CA VAL A 280 12.67 4.29 -7.76
C VAL A 280 13.20 3.17 -8.64
N THR A 281 13.37 2.01 -8.04
CA THR A 281 13.58 0.71 -8.71
C THR A 281 12.36 -0.17 -8.47
N PHE A 282 12.20 -1.17 -9.35
CA PHE A 282 11.02 -2.04 -9.38
C PHE A 282 11.38 -3.49 -9.10
#